data_4941ab6c736dd75307f9d54847e92407
#
_entry.id   4941ab6c736dd75307f9d54847e92407
#
_cell.length_a   1.000
_cell.length_b   1.000
_cell.length_c   1.000
_cell.angle_alpha   90.00
_cell.angle_beta   90.00
_cell.angle_gamma   90.00
#
_symmetry.space_group_name_H-M   'P 1'
#
loop_
_entity.id
_entity.type
_entity.pdbx_description
1 polymer ?
#
loop_
_entity_poly.entity_id
_entity_poly.type
_entity_poly.pdbx_seq_one_letter_code
_entity_poly.pdbx_strand_id
1 'polypeptide(L)'
;MTVEPSAGMALRDRTRWHLGANTPVAAWLTGLLAVAVLRRHIPESPWLLVHLLLLGAVTNAIFVWSSHFADALLRRRATAGLRRWQGARMVALNVGVLAVVAGMVTAAWILTLAGSVIVGAAAAAHGIALARQARAALPSRFGATVSYYIYASSALPIGAGLGAVLARDPLEPWHGRLVVAHVALNLLGWIGLTVMGTLVTLWPTMLRTRVAAGAERVSRQALPILVCSVVIAAAGALAGLQALAAAGVAGYLGGVLWATRPQMLDQP
;
A
#
# COMPACT_ATOMS: atom_id res chain seq x y z
N MET A 1 41.49 2.93 12.22
CA MET A 1 41.52 2.15 10.97
C MET A 1 40.22 1.34 10.93
N THR A 2 39.14 1.87 10.35
CA THR A 2 37.88 1.16 10.20
C THR A 2 38.01 0.27 8.96
N VAL A 3 38.05 -1.04 9.18
CA VAL A 3 38.07 -2.05 8.11
C VAL A 3 36.76 -1.94 7.34
N GLU A 4 36.79 -1.51 6.08
CA GLU A 4 35.58 -1.58 5.20
C GLU A 4 35.16 -3.05 5.02
N PRO A 5 33.90 -3.39 5.25
CA PRO A 5 33.42 -4.76 5.05
C PRO A 5 33.60 -5.16 3.59
N SER A 6 34.15 -6.36 3.36
CA SER A 6 34.33 -6.89 2.00
C SER A 6 32.99 -6.90 1.23
N ALA A 7 33.04 -6.69 -0.09
CA ALA A 7 31.84 -6.65 -0.95
C ALA A 7 30.94 -7.89 -0.77
N GLY A 8 31.52 -9.05 -0.49
CA GLY A 8 30.78 -10.29 -0.21
C GLY A 8 30.00 -10.27 1.12
N MET A 9 30.51 -9.61 2.16
CA MET A 9 29.79 -9.42 3.43
C MET A 9 28.61 -8.46 3.27
N ALA A 10 28.80 -7.37 2.52
CA ALA A 10 27.73 -6.40 2.23
C ALA A 10 26.59 -7.01 1.40
N LEU A 11 26.86 -7.93 0.49
CA LEU A 11 25.86 -8.67 -0.28
C LEU A 11 25.07 -9.66 0.59
N ARG A 12 25.77 -10.42 1.46
CA ARG A 12 25.11 -11.37 2.39
C ARG A 12 24.20 -10.66 3.38
N ASP A 13 24.59 -9.50 3.90
CA ASP A 13 23.78 -8.70 4.82
C ASP A 13 22.55 -8.11 4.12
N ARG A 14 22.67 -7.69 2.87
CA ARG A 14 21.52 -7.27 2.03
C ARG A 14 20.53 -8.40 1.82
N THR A 15 21.00 -9.57 1.42
CA THR A 15 20.15 -10.74 1.16
C THR A 15 19.42 -11.17 2.44
N ARG A 16 20.13 -11.28 3.56
CA ARG A 16 19.52 -11.60 4.86
C ARG A 16 18.47 -10.58 5.29
N TRP A 17 18.73 -9.30 5.09
CA TRP A 17 17.75 -8.25 5.40
C TRP A 17 16.49 -8.38 4.54
N HIS A 18 16.63 -8.58 3.23
CA HIS A 18 15.48 -8.77 2.35
C HIS A 18 14.68 -10.02 2.68
N LEU A 19 15.32 -11.13 3.00
CA LEU A 19 14.65 -12.35 3.44
C LEU A 19 13.87 -12.09 4.73
N GLY A 20 14.50 -11.50 5.75
CA GLY A 20 13.84 -11.16 7.02
C GLY A 20 12.70 -10.16 6.86
N ALA A 21 12.85 -9.15 6.02
CA ALA A 21 11.81 -8.15 5.78
C ALA A 21 10.57 -8.73 5.05
N ASN A 22 10.74 -9.77 4.22
CA ASN A 22 9.63 -10.43 3.53
C ASN A 22 9.05 -11.63 4.30
N THR A 23 9.61 -12.02 5.46
CA THR A 23 9.07 -13.10 6.29
C THR A 23 7.60 -12.87 6.67
N PRO A 24 7.14 -11.67 7.08
CA PRO A 24 5.72 -11.43 7.35
C PRO A 24 4.83 -11.66 6.13
N VAL A 25 5.28 -11.30 4.92
CA VAL A 25 4.53 -11.56 3.68
C VAL A 25 4.31 -13.06 3.51
N ALA A 26 5.37 -13.86 3.64
CA ALA A 26 5.29 -15.32 3.54
C ALA A 26 4.38 -15.90 4.62
N ALA A 27 4.48 -15.43 5.87
CA ALA A 27 3.63 -15.88 6.98
C ALA A 27 2.13 -15.61 6.70
N TRP A 28 1.78 -14.41 6.23
CA TRP A 28 0.40 -14.08 5.87
C TRP A 28 -0.12 -14.91 4.68
N LEU A 29 0.71 -15.16 3.67
CA LEU A 29 0.35 -16.04 2.54
C LEU A 29 0.15 -17.49 3.00
N THR A 30 0.95 -17.96 3.94
CA THR A 30 0.77 -19.30 4.54
C THR A 30 -0.56 -19.36 5.32
N GLY A 31 -0.86 -18.34 6.11
CA GLY A 31 -2.16 -18.22 6.80
C GLY A 31 -3.34 -18.16 5.81
N LEU A 32 -3.20 -17.39 4.74
CA LEU A 32 -4.18 -17.34 3.64
C LEU A 32 -4.44 -18.74 3.06
N LEU A 33 -3.37 -19.47 2.74
CA LEU A 33 -3.48 -20.81 2.17
C LEU A 33 -4.16 -21.78 3.15
N ALA A 34 -3.82 -21.72 4.44
CA ALA A 34 -4.47 -22.52 5.48
C ALA A 34 -5.98 -22.24 5.56
N VAL A 35 -6.38 -20.95 5.56
CA VAL A 35 -7.80 -20.56 5.55
C VAL A 35 -8.48 -21.02 4.26
N ALA A 36 -7.82 -20.91 3.10
CA ALA A 36 -8.38 -21.36 1.83
C ALA A 36 -8.67 -22.87 1.80
N VAL A 37 -7.77 -23.68 2.38
CA VAL A 37 -7.96 -25.14 2.50
C VAL A 37 -9.08 -25.47 3.51
N LEU A 38 -9.11 -24.78 4.64
CA LEU A 38 -10.04 -25.03 5.74
C LEU A 38 -11.36 -24.23 5.62
N ARG A 39 -11.59 -23.52 4.52
CA ARG A 39 -12.69 -22.56 4.35
C ARG A 39 -14.09 -23.11 4.71
N ARG A 40 -14.32 -24.41 4.53
CA ARG A 40 -15.60 -25.05 4.85
C ARG A 40 -15.90 -25.13 6.35
N HIS A 41 -14.85 -24.99 7.18
CA HIS A 41 -14.93 -25.09 8.65
C HIS A 41 -14.79 -23.71 9.34
N ILE A 42 -14.57 -22.65 8.57
CA ILE A 42 -14.36 -21.30 9.08
C ILE A 42 -15.48 -20.39 8.53
N PRO A 43 -16.45 -19.99 9.36
CA PRO A 43 -17.60 -19.18 8.91
C PRO A 43 -17.16 -17.88 8.22
N GLU A 44 -16.19 -17.16 8.80
CA GLU A 44 -15.70 -15.86 8.29
C GLU A 44 -14.63 -16.01 7.20
N SER A 45 -14.50 -17.18 6.57
CA SER A 45 -13.44 -17.43 5.58
C SER A 45 -13.40 -16.46 4.41
N PRO A 46 -14.52 -15.97 3.82
CA PRO A 46 -14.45 -14.99 2.73
C PRO A 46 -13.80 -13.68 3.18
N TRP A 47 -14.17 -13.18 4.35
CA TRP A 47 -13.57 -11.97 4.93
C TRP A 47 -12.09 -12.16 5.24
N LEU A 48 -11.74 -13.29 5.87
CA LEU A 48 -10.36 -13.64 6.20
C LEU A 48 -9.48 -13.74 4.95
N LEU A 49 -9.93 -14.41 3.89
CA LEU A 49 -9.16 -14.55 2.64
C LEU A 49 -8.78 -13.18 2.06
N VAL A 50 -9.72 -12.25 1.99
CA VAL A 50 -9.47 -10.91 1.49
C VAL A 50 -8.50 -10.15 2.39
N HIS A 51 -8.70 -10.18 3.70
CA HIS A 51 -7.89 -9.38 4.62
C HIS A 51 -6.51 -9.97 4.88
N LEU A 52 -6.35 -11.29 4.93
CA LEU A 52 -5.03 -11.92 5.00
C LEU A 52 -4.19 -11.61 3.75
N LEU A 53 -4.83 -11.58 2.57
CA LEU A 53 -4.16 -11.20 1.34
C LEU A 53 -3.83 -9.70 1.32
N LEU A 54 -4.84 -8.83 1.39
CA LEU A 54 -4.68 -7.40 1.12
C LEU A 54 -4.09 -6.64 2.31
N LEU A 55 -4.61 -6.87 3.52
CA LEU A 55 -4.13 -6.20 4.71
C LEU A 55 -2.88 -6.88 5.29
N GLY A 56 -2.83 -8.21 5.26
CA GLY A 56 -1.66 -8.97 5.70
C GLY A 56 -0.52 -8.92 4.69
N ALA A 57 -0.59 -9.72 3.63
CA ALA A 57 0.53 -9.94 2.72
C ALA A 57 0.87 -8.71 1.86
N VAL A 58 -0.11 -8.15 1.14
CA VAL A 58 0.12 -7.03 0.20
C VAL A 58 0.57 -5.77 0.94
N THR A 59 -0.05 -5.43 2.08
CA THR A 59 0.36 -4.25 2.86
C THR A 59 1.77 -4.39 3.40
N ASN A 60 2.18 -5.56 3.89
CA ASN A 60 3.58 -5.81 4.29
C ASN A 60 4.54 -5.66 3.10
N ALA A 61 4.20 -6.21 1.93
CA ALA A 61 5.00 -6.06 0.71
C ALA A 61 5.15 -4.57 0.33
N ILE A 62 4.07 -3.79 0.38
CA ILE A 62 4.11 -2.35 0.11
C ILE A 62 5.05 -1.62 1.07
N PHE A 63 5.00 -1.89 2.38
CA PHE A 63 5.89 -1.28 3.37
C PHE A 63 7.38 -1.57 3.09
N VAL A 64 7.70 -2.81 2.70
CA VAL A 64 9.07 -3.21 2.38
C VAL A 64 9.54 -2.54 1.09
N TRP A 65 8.77 -2.73 0.02
CA TRP A 65 9.22 -2.37 -1.32
C TRP A 65 9.14 -0.88 -1.61
N SER A 66 8.13 -0.15 -1.09
CA SER A 66 8.08 1.31 -1.23
C SER A 66 9.23 2.00 -0.52
N SER A 67 9.64 1.52 0.67
CA SER A 67 10.85 2.01 1.34
C SER A 67 12.10 1.73 0.52
N HIS A 68 12.24 0.50 0.00
CA HIS A 68 13.39 0.11 -0.82
C HIS A 68 13.49 0.94 -2.10
N PHE A 69 12.37 1.14 -2.81
CA PHE A 69 12.33 1.97 -4.00
C PHE A 69 12.59 3.45 -3.68
N ALA A 70 12.05 3.98 -2.59
CA ALA A 70 12.34 5.34 -2.17
C ALA A 70 13.84 5.56 -1.91
N ASP A 71 14.51 4.65 -1.20
CA ASP A 71 15.95 4.72 -0.98
C ASP A 71 16.74 4.68 -2.30
N ALA A 72 16.37 3.79 -3.22
CA ALA A 72 17.03 3.65 -4.52
C ALA A 72 16.80 4.88 -5.43
N LEU A 73 15.54 5.33 -5.56
CA LEU A 73 15.15 6.42 -6.45
C LEU A 73 15.63 7.79 -5.96
N LEU A 74 15.69 7.98 -4.65
CA LEU A 74 16.22 9.19 -4.02
C LEU A 74 17.74 9.13 -3.80
N ARG A 75 18.41 8.04 -4.25
CA ARG A 75 19.85 7.81 -4.11
C ARG A 75 20.35 7.98 -2.67
N ARG A 76 19.55 7.54 -1.69
CA ARG A 76 19.92 7.63 -0.27
C ARG A 76 20.34 6.27 0.26
N ARG A 77 21.41 6.28 1.08
CA ARG A 77 21.80 5.07 1.82
C ARG A 77 20.96 4.95 3.07
N ALA A 78 20.31 3.79 3.25
CA ALA A 78 19.60 3.47 4.48
C ALA A 78 20.60 3.40 5.65
N THR A 79 20.45 4.28 6.62
CA THR A 79 21.22 4.22 7.88
C THR A 79 20.65 3.16 8.82
N ALA A 80 21.45 2.70 9.80
CA ALA A 80 20.99 1.75 10.81
C ALA A 80 19.74 2.26 11.56
N GLY A 81 19.68 3.56 11.86
CA GLY A 81 18.53 4.19 12.50
C GLY A 81 17.27 4.11 11.63
N LEU A 82 17.36 4.40 10.32
CA LEU A 82 16.24 4.30 9.39
C LEU A 82 15.71 2.86 9.31
N ARG A 83 16.57 1.86 9.25
CA ARG A 83 16.20 0.43 9.25
C ARG A 83 15.49 0.02 10.54
N ARG A 84 15.98 0.48 11.69
CA ARG A 84 15.34 0.22 12.99
C ARG A 84 13.92 0.77 13.04
N TRP A 85 13.72 2.02 12.60
CA TRP A 85 12.40 2.64 12.54
C TRP A 85 11.47 1.98 11.51
N GLN A 86 12.01 1.52 10.38
CA GLN A 86 11.25 0.71 9.44
C GLN A 86 10.79 -0.61 10.08
N GLY A 87 11.69 -1.30 10.78
CA GLY A 87 11.35 -2.51 11.52
C GLY A 87 10.25 -2.27 12.56
N ALA A 88 10.33 -1.19 13.34
CA ALA A 88 9.32 -0.84 14.32
C ALA A 88 7.94 -0.61 13.68
N ARG A 89 7.86 0.09 12.53
CA ARG A 89 6.61 0.27 11.79
C ARG A 89 6.04 -1.05 11.27
N MET A 90 6.90 -1.97 10.81
CA MET A 90 6.47 -3.29 10.36
C MET A 90 5.94 -4.15 11.53
N VAL A 91 6.59 -4.10 12.69
CA VAL A 91 6.08 -4.77 13.90
C VAL A 91 4.73 -4.19 14.28
N ALA A 92 4.60 -2.85 14.35
CA ALA A 92 3.34 -2.21 14.67
C ALA A 92 2.23 -2.60 13.67
N LEU A 93 2.52 -2.58 12.37
CA LEU A 93 1.59 -3.04 11.33
C LEU A 93 1.09 -4.47 11.63
N ASN A 94 2.01 -5.41 11.84
CA ASN A 94 1.64 -6.82 12.04
C ASN A 94 0.87 -7.04 13.34
N VAL A 95 1.22 -6.36 14.43
CA VAL A 95 0.44 -6.37 15.68
C VAL A 95 -0.97 -5.82 15.41
N GLY A 96 -1.09 -4.71 14.69
CA GLY A 96 -2.40 -4.16 14.30
C GLY A 96 -3.23 -5.12 13.45
N VAL A 97 -2.63 -5.75 12.44
CA VAL A 97 -3.31 -6.73 11.58
C VAL A 97 -3.79 -7.94 12.38
N LEU A 98 -2.94 -8.48 13.28
CA LEU A 98 -3.32 -9.59 14.17
C LEU A 98 -4.49 -9.20 15.07
N ALA A 99 -4.47 -7.98 15.63
CA ALA A 99 -5.55 -7.46 16.47
C ALA A 99 -6.87 -7.31 15.68
N VAL A 100 -6.82 -6.80 14.42
CA VAL A 100 -7.99 -6.72 13.55
C VAL A 100 -8.56 -8.12 13.28
N VAL A 101 -7.71 -9.07 12.87
CA VAL A 101 -8.13 -10.44 12.57
C VAL A 101 -8.72 -11.11 13.80
N ALA A 102 -8.03 -11.04 14.95
CA ALA A 102 -8.50 -11.62 16.19
C ALA A 102 -9.83 -10.98 16.65
N GLY A 103 -9.92 -9.64 16.56
CA GLY A 103 -11.13 -8.90 16.94
C GLY A 103 -12.35 -9.27 16.10
N MET A 104 -12.16 -9.45 14.78
CA MET A 104 -13.24 -9.88 13.88
C MET A 104 -13.68 -11.32 14.17
N VAL A 105 -12.72 -12.24 14.29
CA VAL A 105 -13.02 -13.67 14.55
C VAL A 105 -13.69 -13.89 15.91
N THR A 106 -13.33 -13.09 16.91
CA THR A 106 -13.90 -13.19 18.28
C THR A 106 -15.07 -12.23 18.52
N ALA A 107 -15.52 -11.51 17.51
CA ALA A 107 -16.54 -10.43 17.60
C ALA A 107 -16.20 -9.36 18.67
N ALA A 108 -14.91 -9.18 18.99
CA ALA A 108 -14.42 -8.20 19.94
C ALA A 108 -14.14 -6.86 19.26
N TRP A 109 -15.17 -6.03 19.08
CA TRP A 109 -15.05 -4.77 18.34
C TRP A 109 -13.94 -3.85 18.85
N ILE A 110 -13.76 -3.74 20.17
CA ILE A 110 -12.70 -2.90 20.76
C ILE A 110 -11.31 -3.33 20.25
N LEU A 111 -11.09 -4.65 20.11
CA LEU A 111 -9.83 -5.19 19.60
C LEU A 111 -9.67 -4.86 18.10
N THR A 112 -10.76 -4.97 17.32
CA THR A 112 -10.77 -4.55 15.91
C THR A 112 -10.47 -3.06 15.77
N LEU A 113 -11.07 -2.21 16.60
CA LEU A 113 -10.81 -0.76 16.62
C LEU A 113 -9.34 -0.47 16.95
N ALA A 114 -8.82 -1.05 18.04
CA ALA A 114 -7.44 -0.86 18.45
C ALA A 114 -6.46 -1.30 17.35
N GLY A 115 -6.71 -2.47 16.74
CA GLY A 115 -5.93 -2.95 15.60
C GLY A 115 -5.97 -2.00 14.40
N SER A 116 -7.16 -1.49 14.04
CA SER A 116 -7.33 -0.53 12.95
C SER A 116 -6.59 0.79 13.20
N VAL A 117 -6.61 1.28 14.44
CA VAL A 117 -5.85 2.48 14.85
C VAL A 117 -4.34 2.23 14.72
N ILE A 118 -3.84 1.08 15.16
CA ILE A 118 -2.42 0.72 15.05
C ILE A 118 -2.00 0.60 13.59
N VAL A 119 -2.80 -0.07 12.73
CA VAL A 119 -2.55 -0.17 11.28
C VAL A 119 -2.50 1.23 10.66
N GLY A 120 -3.49 2.07 10.96
CA GLY A 120 -3.55 3.44 10.44
C GLY A 120 -2.36 4.28 10.88
N ALA A 121 -1.98 4.20 12.16
CA ALA A 121 -0.80 4.89 12.69
C ALA A 121 0.51 4.41 12.04
N ALA A 122 0.68 3.10 11.83
CA ALA A 122 1.83 2.54 11.15
C ALA A 122 1.93 3.04 9.70
N ALA A 123 0.80 3.10 8.97
CA ALA A 123 0.74 3.61 7.60
C ALA A 123 1.01 5.12 7.54
N ALA A 124 0.43 5.91 8.43
CA ALA A 124 0.71 7.34 8.52
C ALA A 124 2.19 7.61 8.83
N ALA A 125 2.77 6.89 9.80
CA ALA A 125 4.19 6.98 10.12
C ALA A 125 5.09 6.56 8.94
N HIS A 126 4.65 5.58 8.13
CA HIS A 126 5.33 5.17 6.90
C HIS A 126 5.32 6.30 5.87
N GLY A 127 4.16 6.89 5.57
CA GLY A 127 4.02 8.04 4.67
C GLY A 127 4.83 9.25 5.11
N ILE A 128 4.81 9.58 6.42
CA ILE A 128 5.63 10.67 7.00
C ILE A 128 7.13 10.39 6.80
N ALA A 129 7.58 9.14 6.99
CA ALA A 129 8.97 8.78 6.76
C ALA A 129 9.38 8.97 5.30
N LEU A 130 8.55 8.53 4.34
CA LEU A 130 8.76 8.73 2.91
C LEU A 130 8.78 10.23 2.53
N ALA A 131 7.84 11.02 3.09
CA ALA A 131 7.79 12.46 2.86
C ALA A 131 9.05 13.18 3.39
N ARG A 132 9.53 12.81 4.57
CA ARG A 132 10.79 13.33 5.13
C ARG A 132 11.99 12.96 4.27
N GLN A 133 12.02 11.73 3.76
CA GLN A 133 13.08 11.29 2.83
C GLN A 133 13.05 12.09 1.53
N ALA A 134 11.87 12.28 0.94
CA ALA A 134 11.70 13.02 -0.30
C ALA A 134 12.10 14.50 -0.15
N ARG A 135 11.72 15.15 0.96
CA ARG A 135 12.09 16.56 1.25
C ARG A 135 13.59 16.75 1.47
N ALA A 136 14.28 15.75 2.03
CA ALA A 136 15.71 15.82 2.32
C ALA A 136 16.59 15.31 1.15
N ALA A 137 16.00 14.87 0.04
CA ALA A 137 16.71 14.42 -1.14
C ALA A 137 16.89 15.57 -2.16
N LEU A 138 17.93 15.48 -2.97
CA LEU A 138 18.06 16.33 -4.14
C LEU A 138 16.96 16.01 -5.16
N PRO A 139 16.60 16.98 -6.04
CA PRO A 139 15.63 16.73 -7.11
C PRO A 139 15.99 15.45 -7.87
N SER A 140 15.06 14.51 -7.91
CA SER A 140 15.25 13.23 -8.58
C SER A 140 14.28 13.11 -9.75
N ARG A 141 14.75 12.51 -10.84
CA ARG A 141 13.95 12.19 -12.02
C ARG A 141 12.69 11.40 -11.65
N PHE A 142 12.80 10.45 -10.71
CA PHE A 142 11.73 9.57 -10.28
C PHE A 142 11.06 10.00 -8.96
N GLY A 143 11.19 11.26 -8.55
CA GLY A 143 10.55 11.77 -7.33
C GLY A 143 9.02 11.62 -7.34
N ALA A 144 8.39 11.61 -8.51
CA ALA A 144 6.95 11.37 -8.66
C ALA A 144 6.53 10.01 -8.09
N THR A 145 7.32 8.94 -8.30
CA THR A 145 7.04 7.60 -7.75
C THR A 145 6.91 7.63 -6.23
N VAL A 146 7.82 8.33 -5.55
CA VAL A 146 7.76 8.45 -4.08
C VAL A 146 6.52 9.23 -3.63
N SER A 147 6.08 10.23 -4.42
CA SER A 147 4.84 10.95 -4.14
C SER A 147 3.61 10.04 -4.19
N TYR A 148 3.55 9.09 -5.12
CA TYR A 148 2.48 8.07 -5.15
C TYR A 148 2.42 7.28 -3.83
N TYR A 149 3.56 6.85 -3.31
CA TYR A 149 3.61 6.10 -2.03
C TYR A 149 3.17 6.96 -0.84
N ILE A 150 3.51 8.25 -0.84
CA ILE A 150 3.09 9.19 0.21
C ILE A 150 1.57 9.34 0.20
N TYR A 151 0.96 9.62 -0.96
CA TYR A 151 -0.49 9.74 -1.08
C TYR A 151 -1.21 8.42 -0.79
N ALA A 152 -0.69 7.28 -1.27
CA ALA A 152 -1.21 5.97 -0.92
C ALA A 152 -1.24 5.76 0.60
N SER A 153 -0.16 6.13 1.30
CA SER A 153 -0.06 5.98 2.77
C SER A 153 -1.08 6.81 3.54
N SER A 154 -1.73 7.81 2.93
CA SER A 154 -2.82 8.56 3.55
C SER A 154 -4.19 7.87 3.41
N ALA A 155 -4.36 7.03 2.41
CA ALA A 155 -5.63 6.34 2.16
C ALA A 155 -5.88 5.19 3.16
N LEU A 156 -4.84 4.42 3.52
CA LEU A 156 -4.98 3.27 4.42
C LEU A 156 -5.48 3.65 5.83
N PRO A 157 -5.01 4.71 6.51
CA PRO A 157 -5.57 5.11 7.80
C PRO A 157 -7.07 5.40 7.76
N ILE A 158 -7.52 6.09 6.70
CA ILE A 158 -8.94 6.41 6.53
C ILE A 158 -9.72 5.14 6.23
N GLY A 159 -9.22 4.30 5.32
CA GLY A 159 -9.81 3.01 4.99
C GLY A 159 -9.90 2.07 6.19
N ALA A 160 -8.86 1.99 7.02
CA ALA A 160 -8.86 1.20 8.26
C ALA A 160 -9.90 1.72 9.26
N GLY A 161 -10.04 3.04 9.39
CA GLY A 161 -11.09 3.66 10.20
C GLY A 161 -12.49 3.28 9.76
N LEU A 162 -12.78 3.32 8.44
CA LEU A 162 -14.05 2.85 7.88
C LEU A 162 -14.27 1.35 8.15
N GLY A 163 -13.22 0.54 8.07
CA GLY A 163 -13.26 -0.88 8.42
C GLY A 163 -13.65 -1.13 9.88
N ALA A 164 -13.14 -0.32 10.81
CA ALA A 164 -13.52 -0.39 12.22
C ALA A 164 -14.99 -0.02 12.46
N VAL A 165 -15.53 0.94 11.68
CA VAL A 165 -16.97 1.27 11.72
C VAL A 165 -17.81 0.14 11.13
N LEU A 166 -17.38 -0.46 10.00
CA LEU A 166 -18.04 -1.62 9.38
C LEU A 166 -18.11 -2.82 10.33
N ALA A 167 -17.10 -3.02 11.18
CA ALA A 167 -17.10 -4.09 12.18
C ALA A 167 -18.18 -3.93 13.27
N ARG A 168 -18.92 -2.81 13.30
CA ARG A 168 -20.13 -2.60 14.11
C ARG A 168 -21.41 -3.06 13.42
N ASP A 169 -21.29 -3.53 12.19
CA ASP A 169 -22.43 -3.94 11.35
C ASP A 169 -23.55 -2.88 11.29
N PRO A 170 -23.23 -1.66 10.82
CA PRO A 170 -24.22 -0.60 10.73
C PRO A 170 -25.34 -0.98 9.76
N LEU A 171 -26.59 -0.54 10.08
CA LEU A 171 -27.76 -0.80 9.25
C LEU A 171 -27.66 -0.11 7.88
N GLU A 172 -28.36 -0.67 6.89
CA GLU A 172 -28.52 -0.02 5.59
C GLU A 172 -29.24 1.35 5.74
N PRO A 173 -28.89 2.34 4.91
CA PRO A 173 -27.97 2.28 3.77
C PRO A 173 -26.49 2.50 4.11
N TRP A 174 -26.14 2.65 5.38
CA TRP A 174 -24.77 2.98 5.79
C TRP A 174 -23.80 1.84 5.57
N HIS A 175 -24.21 0.58 5.78
CA HIS A 175 -23.36 -0.58 5.55
C HIS A 175 -22.82 -0.57 4.12
N GLY A 176 -23.70 -0.54 3.11
CA GLY A 176 -23.28 -0.53 1.70
C GLY A 176 -22.41 0.68 1.33
N ARG A 177 -22.74 1.88 1.83
CA ARG A 177 -21.95 3.10 1.59
C ARG A 177 -20.53 3.00 2.15
N LEU A 178 -20.40 2.50 3.38
CA LEU A 178 -19.12 2.30 4.04
C LEU A 178 -18.27 1.23 3.35
N VAL A 179 -18.89 0.12 2.89
CA VAL A 179 -18.19 -0.92 2.14
C VAL A 179 -17.55 -0.34 0.88
N VAL A 180 -18.32 0.39 0.06
CA VAL A 180 -17.81 0.96 -1.19
C VAL A 180 -16.69 1.98 -0.91
N ALA A 181 -16.85 2.85 0.09
CA ALA A 181 -15.82 3.82 0.46
C ALA A 181 -14.55 3.14 1.01
N HIS A 182 -14.71 2.10 1.85
CA HIS A 182 -13.62 1.29 2.38
C HIS A 182 -12.82 0.62 1.25
N VAL A 183 -13.53 0.01 0.29
CA VAL A 183 -12.90 -0.62 -0.88
C VAL A 183 -12.19 0.42 -1.74
N ALA A 184 -12.81 1.55 -2.04
CA ALA A 184 -12.21 2.60 -2.85
C ALA A 184 -10.89 3.12 -2.23
N LEU A 185 -10.88 3.42 -0.94
CA LEU A 185 -9.69 3.91 -0.23
C LEU A 185 -8.58 2.85 -0.14
N ASN A 186 -8.92 1.60 0.16
CA ASN A 186 -7.90 0.57 0.33
C ASN A 186 -7.42 -0.02 -1.00
N LEU A 187 -8.33 -0.29 -1.96
CA LEU A 187 -7.96 -0.92 -3.22
C LEU A 187 -7.42 0.10 -4.23
N LEU A 188 -8.13 1.22 -4.46
CA LEU A 188 -7.68 2.23 -5.42
C LEU A 188 -6.67 3.18 -4.79
N GLY A 189 -6.91 3.62 -3.54
CA GLY A 189 -6.05 4.56 -2.83
C GLY A 189 -4.75 3.92 -2.36
N TRP A 190 -4.79 2.95 -1.45
CA TRP A 190 -3.59 2.34 -0.87
C TRP A 190 -2.83 1.47 -1.88
N ILE A 191 -3.46 0.44 -2.40
CA ILE A 191 -2.82 -0.53 -3.29
C ILE A 191 -2.62 0.05 -4.68
N GLY A 192 -3.68 0.59 -5.27
CA GLY A 192 -3.68 1.06 -6.65
C GLY A 192 -2.70 2.21 -6.90
N LEU A 193 -2.66 3.24 -6.05
CA LEU A 193 -1.66 4.31 -6.19
C LEU A 193 -0.24 3.78 -6.02
N THR A 194 0.00 2.84 -5.09
CA THR A 194 1.32 2.22 -4.92
C THR A 194 1.75 1.48 -6.18
N VAL A 195 0.85 0.69 -6.77
CA VAL A 195 1.11 -0.03 -8.03
C VAL A 195 1.41 0.96 -9.16
N MET A 196 0.57 1.99 -9.31
CA MET A 196 0.75 3.02 -10.36
C MET A 196 2.09 3.74 -10.24
N GLY A 197 2.49 4.14 -9.02
CA GLY A 197 3.81 4.75 -8.80
C GLY A 197 4.96 3.82 -9.17
N THR A 198 4.80 2.53 -8.92
CA THR A 198 5.83 1.52 -9.19
C THR A 198 5.94 1.17 -10.67
N LEU A 199 4.84 1.18 -11.41
CA LEU A 199 4.79 0.79 -12.83
C LEU A 199 5.74 1.59 -13.71
N VAL A 200 5.89 2.89 -13.49
CA VAL A 200 6.78 3.75 -14.31
C VAL A 200 8.23 3.27 -14.30
N THR A 201 8.67 2.70 -13.17
CA THR A 201 10.05 2.22 -13.00
C THR A 201 10.19 0.72 -13.25
N LEU A 202 9.21 -0.09 -12.85
CA LEU A 202 9.28 -1.55 -12.97
C LEU A 202 8.91 -2.06 -14.36
N TRP A 203 7.95 -1.45 -15.03
CA TRP A 203 7.52 -1.91 -16.36
C TRP A 203 8.67 -2.01 -17.36
N PRO A 204 9.48 -0.95 -17.58
CA PRO A 204 10.63 -1.05 -18.47
C PRO A 204 11.68 -2.05 -18.00
N THR A 205 11.87 -2.15 -16.68
CA THR A 205 12.84 -3.07 -16.08
C THR A 205 12.44 -4.53 -16.33
N MET A 206 11.15 -4.87 -16.17
CA MET A 206 10.63 -6.22 -16.39
C MET A 206 10.68 -6.62 -17.87
N LEU A 207 10.37 -5.69 -18.76
CA LEU A 207 10.39 -5.91 -20.21
C LEU A 207 11.78 -5.71 -20.84
N ARG A 208 12.79 -5.34 -20.02
CA ARG A 208 14.15 -5.01 -20.49
C ARG A 208 14.16 -3.92 -21.57
N THR A 209 13.22 -2.98 -21.48
CA THR A 209 13.09 -1.83 -22.38
C THR A 209 13.60 -0.56 -21.72
N ARG A 210 13.70 0.52 -22.47
CA ARG A 210 13.98 1.85 -21.93
C ARG A 210 12.71 2.48 -21.38
N VAL A 211 12.86 3.38 -20.40
CA VAL A 211 11.74 4.20 -19.94
C VAL A 211 11.28 5.07 -21.10
N ALA A 212 10.00 4.98 -21.47
CA ALA A 212 9.41 5.73 -22.56
C ALA A 212 9.58 7.25 -22.37
N ALA A 213 9.78 7.98 -23.46
CA ALA A 213 9.95 9.41 -23.41
C ALA A 213 8.71 10.09 -22.80
N GLY A 214 8.90 10.98 -21.82
CA GLY A 214 7.79 11.67 -21.16
C GLY A 214 6.99 10.87 -20.14
N ALA A 215 7.24 9.56 -19.93
CA ALA A 215 6.51 8.72 -18.99
C ALA A 215 6.47 9.30 -17.56
N GLU A 216 7.57 9.92 -17.13
CA GLU A 216 7.65 10.55 -15.81
C GLU A 216 6.80 11.82 -15.70
N ARG A 217 6.72 12.62 -16.76
CA ARG A 217 5.87 13.80 -16.82
C ARG A 217 4.41 13.38 -16.76
N VAL A 218 4.02 12.40 -17.57
CA VAL A 218 2.65 11.88 -17.61
C VAL A 218 2.27 11.29 -16.26
N SER A 219 3.14 10.48 -15.64
CA SER A 219 2.91 9.94 -14.30
C SER A 219 2.71 11.04 -13.25
N ARG A 220 3.53 12.11 -13.28
CA ARG A 220 3.37 13.23 -12.35
C ARG A 220 2.03 13.95 -12.52
N GLN A 221 1.58 14.12 -13.77
CA GLN A 221 0.29 14.74 -14.08
C GLN A 221 -0.90 13.84 -13.76
N ALA A 222 -0.75 12.52 -13.87
CA ALA A 222 -1.79 11.56 -13.54
C ALA A 222 -2.05 11.43 -12.03
N LEU A 223 -1.04 11.64 -11.19
CA LEU A 223 -1.17 11.50 -9.74
C LEU A 223 -2.34 12.30 -9.14
N PRO A 224 -2.49 13.63 -9.36
CA PRO A 224 -3.62 14.38 -8.82
C PRO A 224 -4.96 13.87 -9.35
N ILE A 225 -5.03 13.44 -10.61
CA ILE A 225 -6.26 12.86 -11.18
C ILE A 225 -6.66 11.60 -10.43
N LEU A 226 -5.71 10.67 -10.25
CA LEU A 226 -5.94 9.43 -9.54
C LEU A 226 -6.34 9.66 -8.07
N VAL A 227 -5.65 10.57 -7.37
CA VAL A 227 -5.96 10.92 -5.98
C VAL A 227 -7.36 11.54 -5.87
N CYS A 228 -7.68 12.54 -6.72
CA CYS A 228 -9.01 13.15 -6.73
C CYS A 228 -10.10 12.13 -7.06
N SER A 229 -9.84 11.22 -7.99
CA SER A 229 -10.77 10.15 -8.36
C SER A 229 -11.08 9.20 -7.18
N VAL A 230 -10.07 8.83 -6.38
CA VAL A 230 -10.26 8.04 -5.15
C VAL A 230 -11.13 8.81 -4.15
N VAL A 231 -10.84 10.09 -3.94
CA VAL A 231 -11.62 10.95 -3.01
C VAL A 231 -13.07 11.07 -3.49
N ILE A 232 -13.28 11.32 -4.78
CA ILE A 232 -14.63 11.44 -5.37
C ILE A 232 -15.38 10.12 -5.24
N ALA A 233 -14.76 8.98 -5.51
CA ALA A 233 -15.39 7.67 -5.38
C ALA A 233 -15.81 7.39 -3.93
N ALA A 234 -14.91 7.62 -2.96
CA ALA A 234 -15.19 7.39 -1.54
C ALA A 234 -16.25 8.37 -1.00
N ALA A 235 -16.13 9.67 -1.31
CA ALA A 235 -17.08 10.69 -0.87
C ALA A 235 -18.46 10.49 -1.49
N GLY A 236 -18.52 10.17 -2.79
CA GLY A 236 -19.78 9.85 -3.48
C GLY A 236 -20.50 8.64 -2.87
N ALA A 237 -19.74 7.59 -2.51
CA ALA A 237 -20.28 6.43 -1.83
C ALA A 237 -20.85 6.79 -0.44
N LEU A 238 -20.11 7.51 0.38
CA LEU A 238 -20.56 7.94 1.71
C LEU A 238 -21.79 8.85 1.63
N ALA A 239 -21.84 9.75 0.65
CA ALA A 239 -23.00 10.61 0.43
C ALA A 239 -24.21 9.89 -0.15
N GLY A 240 -24.06 8.63 -0.57
CA GLY A 240 -25.13 7.87 -1.25
C GLY A 240 -25.37 8.33 -2.70
N LEU A 241 -24.42 9.07 -3.29
CA LEU A 241 -24.48 9.58 -4.67
C LEU A 241 -23.78 8.58 -5.61
N GLN A 242 -24.51 7.55 -6.03
CA GLN A 242 -23.97 6.45 -6.86
C GLN A 242 -23.30 6.95 -8.14
N ALA A 243 -23.91 7.92 -8.83
CA ALA A 243 -23.35 8.50 -10.06
C ALA A 243 -21.99 9.18 -9.79
N LEU A 244 -21.83 9.85 -8.63
CA LEU A 244 -20.58 10.48 -8.26
C LEU A 244 -19.51 9.43 -7.91
N ALA A 245 -19.88 8.37 -7.18
CA ALA A 245 -18.99 7.26 -6.90
C ALA A 245 -18.52 6.57 -8.20
N ALA A 246 -19.44 6.31 -9.13
CA ALA A 246 -19.13 5.74 -10.44
C ALA A 246 -18.23 6.67 -11.28
N ALA A 247 -18.48 7.99 -11.26
CA ALA A 247 -17.62 8.97 -11.92
C ALA A 247 -16.19 8.97 -11.34
N GLY A 248 -16.04 8.83 -10.02
CA GLY A 248 -14.74 8.67 -9.38
C GLY A 248 -13.98 7.43 -9.86
N VAL A 249 -14.66 6.28 -9.93
CA VAL A 249 -14.05 5.03 -10.45
C VAL A 249 -13.69 5.17 -11.93
N ALA A 250 -14.58 5.74 -12.77
CA ALA A 250 -14.30 5.98 -14.18
C ALA A 250 -13.13 6.94 -14.38
N GLY A 251 -13.05 8.01 -13.59
CA GLY A 251 -11.93 8.94 -13.60
C GLY A 251 -10.61 8.27 -13.21
N TYR A 252 -10.65 7.35 -12.24
CA TYR A 252 -9.47 6.55 -11.87
C TYR A 252 -9.00 5.67 -13.03
N LEU A 253 -9.90 4.96 -13.69
CA LEU A 253 -9.58 4.14 -14.87
C LEU A 253 -9.02 4.98 -16.00
N GLY A 254 -9.62 6.13 -16.30
CA GLY A 254 -9.10 7.09 -17.28
C GLY A 254 -7.70 7.58 -16.93
N GLY A 255 -7.46 7.88 -15.65
CA GLY A 255 -6.14 8.27 -15.14
C GLY A 255 -5.09 7.16 -15.29
N VAL A 256 -5.46 5.89 -15.04
CA VAL A 256 -4.60 4.72 -15.25
C VAL A 256 -4.23 4.57 -16.73
N LEU A 257 -5.21 4.60 -17.62
CA LEU A 257 -5.00 4.49 -19.07
C LEU A 257 -4.10 5.61 -19.59
N TRP A 258 -4.32 6.83 -19.11
CA TRP A 258 -3.47 7.97 -19.48
C TRP A 258 -2.05 7.83 -18.94
N ALA A 259 -1.87 7.42 -17.68
CA ALA A 259 -0.57 7.24 -17.06
C ALA A 259 0.27 6.14 -17.73
N THR A 260 -0.37 5.08 -18.24
CA THR A 260 0.30 3.95 -18.88
C THR A 260 0.49 4.11 -20.39
N ARG A 261 -0.15 5.14 -21.00
CA ARG A 261 -0.08 5.38 -22.45
C ARG A 261 1.34 5.42 -23.02
N PRO A 262 2.32 6.13 -22.43
CA PRO A 262 3.68 6.20 -23.00
C PRO A 262 4.33 4.81 -23.08
N GLN A 263 4.11 3.97 -22.06
CA GLN A 263 4.68 2.62 -22.02
C GLN A 263 4.02 1.66 -23.03
N MET A 264 2.76 1.94 -23.43
CA MET A 264 2.03 1.11 -24.40
C MET A 264 2.33 1.50 -25.84
N LEU A 265 2.56 2.79 -26.12
CA LEU A 265 2.72 3.31 -27.47
C LEU A 265 4.17 3.38 -27.95
N ASP A 266 5.14 3.52 -27.04
CA ASP A 266 6.56 3.67 -27.37
C ASP A 266 7.33 2.35 -27.27
N GLN A 267 6.66 1.20 -27.37
CA GLN A 267 7.32 -0.11 -27.46
C GLN A 267 7.71 -0.37 -28.92
N PRO A 268 8.99 -0.71 -29.20
CA PRO A 268 9.44 -1.05 -30.54
C PRO A 268 8.82 -2.37 -31.01
#